data_2315be016d0179de3bcedf44bdfb8dc3
#
_entry.id   2315be016d0179de3bcedf44bdfb8dc3
#
_cell.length_a   1.000
_cell.length_b   1.000
_cell.length_c   1.000
_cell.angle_alpha   90.00
_cell.angle_beta   90.00
_cell.angle_gamma   90.00
#
_symmetry.space_group_name_H-M   'P 1'
#
loop_
_entity.id
_entity.type
_entity.pdbx_description
1 polymer ?
#
loop_
_entity_poly.entity_id
_entity_poly.type
_entity_poly.pdbx_seq_one_letter_code
_entity_poly.pdbx_strand_id
1 'polypeptide(L)'
;IRRQRQMCIRDSYASETGTDRKIIIENQLEDTDHDHLGKLITYASGKDADVVIWVVKHAREEHKAAVEWLNNHTDDKIGFFLCEIKLFQIGDSDIAPSFTVVERPNDWTKEIKKTTATNPTQQQRLEYWQAFNDYAFQNAEFNKAFNKRKPTTDHWMDFSIGSSACHIAVSQIQKRNAIDVELYINDDKELFRNLLLHKDEIESVMGLVLDWRELPERKASRIIIEKEVTFDNRATWSQQFDYIMDVCMKMKKAFKKYL
;
A
#
# COMPACT_ATOMS: atom_id res chain seq x y z
N ILE A 1 -19.38 -39.95 -19.91
CA ILE A 1 -19.21 -39.31 -18.59
C ILE A 1 -18.92 -37.83 -18.81
N ARG A 2 -19.97 -36.98 -18.70
CA ARG A 2 -19.75 -35.53 -18.65
C ARG A 2 -19.09 -35.21 -17.30
N ARG A 3 -17.80 -34.90 -17.30
CA ARG A 3 -17.17 -34.18 -16.21
C ARG A 3 -17.89 -32.82 -16.13
N GLN A 4 -18.72 -32.62 -15.12
CA GLN A 4 -19.10 -31.30 -14.69
C GLN A 4 -17.78 -30.56 -14.38
N ARG A 5 -17.42 -29.59 -15.22
CA ARG A 5 -16.42 -28.60 -14.83
C ARG A 5 -17.06 -27.84 -13.68
N GLN A 6 -16.59 -28.09 -12.46
CA GLN A 6 -16.80 -27.17 -11.36
C GLN A 6 -16.34 -25.80 -11.85
N MET A 7 -17.30 -24.95 -12.05
CA MET A 7 -17.03 -23.57 -12.43
C MET A 7 -16.45 -22.92 -11.18
N CYS A 8 -15.11 -22.79 -11.14
CA CYS A 8 -14.46 -21.95 -10.16
C CYS A 8 -15.08 -20.57 -10.31
N ILE A 9 -15.93 -20.19 -9.36
CA ILE A 9 -16.44 -18.83 -9.24
C ILE A 9 -15.19 -18.01 -8.97
N ARG A 10 -14.93 -17.03 -9.83
CA ARG A 10 -13.69 -16.26 -9.90
C ARG A 10 -13.39 -15.62 -8.55
N ASP A 11 -12.13 -15.75 -8.13
CA ASP A 11 -11.56 -14.93 -7.09
C ASP A 11 -11.90 -13.48 -7.36
N SER A 12 -12.47 -12.81 -6.37
CA SER A 12 -12.73 -11.38 -6.48
C SER A 12 -11.55 -10.62 -5.90
N TYR A 13 -11.08 -9.63 -6.66
CA TYR A 13 -10.06 -8.71 -6.22
C TYR A 13 -10.69 -7.33 -6.00
N ALA A 14 -10.42 -6.74 -4.86
CA ALA A 14 -10.91 -5.41 -4.51
C ALA A 14 -9.81 -4.60 -3.80
N SER A 15 -9.97 -3.30 -3.75
CA SER A 15 -9.19 -2.41 -2.88
C SER A 15 -10.13 -1.67 -1.95
N GLU A 16 -9.71 -1.52 -0.70
CA GLU A 16 -10.48 -0.79 0.29
C GLU A 16 -10.45 0.70 -0.01
N THR A 17 -11.62 1.32 -0.08
CA THR A 17 -11.71 2.76 -0.32
C THR A 17 -11.06 3.54 0.82
N GLY A 18 -10.02 4.28 0.51
CA GLY A 18 -9.34 5.17 1.43
C GLY A 18 -8.12 4.60 2.16
N THR A 19 -7.76 3.32 1.97
CA THR A 19 -6.54 2.71 2.54
C THR A 19 -5.64 2.09 1.48
N ASP A 20 -6.12 1.91 0.24
CA ASP A 20 -5.48 1.16 -0.85
C ASP A 20 -5.13 -0.31 -0.48
N ARG A 21 -5.67 -0.84 0.63
CA ARG A 21 -5.47 -2.24 1.01
C ARG A 21 -6.04 -3.16 -0.07
N LYS A 22 -5.25 -4.13 -0.48
CA LYS A 22 -5.61 -5.13 -1.47
C LYS A 22 -6.39 -6.26 -0.81
N ILE A 23 -7.60 -6.51 -1.29
CA ILE A 23 -8.51 -7.52 -0.74
C ILE A 23 -8.69 -8.62 -1.77
N ILE A 24 -8.47 -9.86 -1.35
CA ILE A 24 -8.82 -11.06 -2.12
C ILE A 24 -10.02 -11.73 -1.46
N ILE A 25 -11.00 -12.07 -2.26
CA ILE A 25 -12.21 -12.78 -1.80
C ILE A 25 -12.33 -14.07 -2.59
N GLU A 26 -12.19 -15.21 -1.93
CA GLU A 26 -12.46 -16.53 -2.45
C GLU A 26 -13.88 -16.94 -2.07
N ASN A 27 -14.73 -17.24 -3.07
CA ASN A 27 -16.12 -17.65 -2.86
C ASN A 27 -16.26 -19.15 -3.17
N GLN A 28 -16.39 -19.95 -2.14
CA GLN A 28 -16.66 -21.38 -2.24
C GLN A 28 -18.06 -21.68 -1.74
N LEU A 29 -19.01 -21.97 -2.64
CA LEU A 29 -20.40 -22.27 -2.29
C LEU A 29 -20.61 -23.70 -1.75
N GLU A 30 -19.57 -24.25 -1.12
CA GLU A 30 -19.54 -25.56 -0.48
C GLU A 30 -18.84 -25.48 0.88
N ASP A 31 -18.65 -26.62 1.55
CA ASP A 31 -17.85 -26.70 2.76
C ASP A 31 -16.38 -26.44 2.46
N THR A 32 -15.65 -25.87 3.42
CA THR A 32 -14.20 -25.66 3.29
C THR A 32 -13.45 -26.94 2.91
N ASP A 33 -12.40 -26.80 2.07
CA ASP A 33 -11.49 -27.89 1.71
C ASP A 33 -10.04 -27.41 1.60
N HIS A 34 -9.11 -28.37 1.53
CA HIS A 34 -7.68 -28.07 1.45
C HIS A 34 -7.26 -27.42 0.12
N ASP A 35 -7.97 -27.72 -0.95
CA ASP A 35 -7.66 -27.21 -2.29
C ASP A 35 -7.91 -25.70 -2.37
N HIS A 36 -9.05 -25.24 -1.84
CA HIS A 36 -9.37 -23.81 -1.78
C HIS A 36 -8.51 -23.08 -0.77
N LEU A 37 -8.15 -23.68 0.38
CA LEU A 37 -7.19 -23.09 1.31
C LEU A 37 -5.81 -22.89 0.63
N GLY A 38 -5.34 -23.87 -0.11
CA GLY A 38 -4.09 -23.76 -0.87
C GLY A 38 -4.13 -22.66 -1.95
N LYS A 39 -5.21 -22.56 -2.69
CA LYS A 39 -5.44 -21.50 -3.68
C LYS A 39 -5.45 -20.12 -3.03
N LEU A 40 -6.18 -19.97 -1.93
CA LEU A 40 -6.30 -18.72 -1.18
C LEU A 40 -4.94 -18.19 -0.74
N ILE A 41 -4.07 -19.05 -0.19
CA ILE A 41 -2.71 -18.69 0.23
C ILE A 41 -1.86 -18.31 -1.01
N THR A 42 -1.98 -19.07 -2.10
CA THR A 42 -1.24 -18.82 -3.34
C THR A 42 -1.62 -17.46 -3.95
N TYR A 43 -2.90 -17.13 -3.98
CA TYR A 43 -3.37 -15.86 -4.52
C TYR A 43 -3.01 -14.68 -3.60
N ALA A 44 -3.11 -14.88 -2.28
CA ALA A 44 -2.70 -13.88 -1.30
C ALA A 44 -1.23 -13.47 -1.49
N SER A 45 -0.36 -14.47 -1.63
CA SER A 45 1.07 -14.27 -1.89
C SER A 45 1.33 -13.62 -3.27
N GLY A 46 0.68 -14.12 -4.33
CA GLY A 46 0.91 -13.63 -5.70
C GLY A 46 0.40 -12.23 -5.97
N LYS A 47 -0.54 -11.71 -5.17
CA LYS A 47 -1.13 -10.38 -5.29
C LYS A 47 -0.67 -9.41 -4.20
N ASP A 48 0.15 -9.87 -3.26
CA ASP A 48 0.58 -9.06 -2.12
C ASP A 48 -0.65 -8.48 -1.39
N ALA A 49 -1.55 -9.39 -0.98
CA ALA A 49 -2.84 -9.03 -0.39
C ALA A 49 -2.68 -8.63 1.08
N ASP A 50 -3.41 -7.58 1.50
CA ASP A 50 -3.48 -7.14 2.89
C ASP A 50 -4.63 -7.81 3.64
N VAL A 51 -5.69 -8.18 2.91
CA VAL A 51 -6.89 -8.83 3.46
C VAL A 51 -7.30 -9.99 2.58
N VAL A 52 -7.57 -11.13 3.19
CA VAL A 52 -8.01 -12.35 2.52
C VAL A 52 -9.32 -12.80 3.14
N ILE A 53 -10.37 -12.91 2.34
CA ILE A 53 -11.70 -13.30 2.81
C ILE A 53 -12.10 -14.59 2.12
N TRP A 54 -12.33 -15.64 2.90
CA TRP A 54 -12.83 -16.90 2.42
C TRP A 54 -14.31 -17.03 2.77
N VAL A 55 -15.19 -17.00 1.77
CA VAL A 55 -16.63 -17.13 1.93
C VAL A 55 -17.05 -18.54 1.57
N VAL A 56 -17.66 -19.25 2.51
CA VAL A 56 -18.03 -20.67 2.38
C VAL A 56 -19.47 -20.92 2.83
N LYS A 57 -20.03 -22.06 2.44
CA LYS A 57 -21.31 -22.52 2.96
C LYS A 57 -21.20 -22.98 4.40
N HIS A 58 -20.16 -23.76 4.71
CA HIS A 58 -19.86 -24.24 6.06
C HIS A 58 -18.35 -24.35 6.27
N ALA A 59 -17.89 -23.84 7.41
CA ALA A 59 -16.50 -23.87 7.83
C ALA A 59 -16.23 -25.10 8.72
N ARG A 60 -15.41 -26.04 8.24
CA ARG A 60 -14.98 -27.18 9.06
C ARG A 60 -13.99 -26.73 10.11
N GLU A 61 -13.99 -27.37 11.28
CA GLU A 61 -13.16 -26.96 12.41
C GLU A 61 -11.65 -27.02 12.10
N GLU A 62 -11.20 -28.00 11.30
CA GLU A 62 -9.79 -28.07 10.88
C GLU A 62 -9.34 -26.86 10.02
N HIS A 63 -10.22 -26.33 9.17
CA HIS A 63 -9.91 -25.15 8.34
C HIS A 63 -10.04 -23.85 9.14
N LYS A 64 -10.97 -23.79 10.09
CA LYS A 64 -11.04 -22.68 11.04
C LYS A 64 -9.77 -22.59 11.86
N ALA A 65 -9.28 -23.72 12.42
CA ALA A 65 -8.02 -23.78 13.13
C ALA A 65 -6.82 -23.41 12.23
N ALA A 66 -6.85 -23.78 10.94
CA ALA A 66 -5.80 -23.41 9.99
C ALA A 66 -5.80 -21.89 9.70
N VAL A 67 -6.97 -21.26 9.56
CA VAL A 67 -7.08 -19.80 9.37
C VAL A 67 -6.64 -19.05 10.64
N GLU A 68 -7.02 -19.52 11.82
CA GLU A 68 -6.50 -19.02 13.10
C GLU A 68 -4.98 -19.11 13.18
N TRP A 69 -4.42 -20.26 12.79
CA TRP A 69 -2.97 -20.46 12.76
C TRP A 69 -2.28 -19.49 11.79
N LEU A 70 -2.84 -19.26 10.59
CA LEU A 70 -2.33 -18.28 9.64
C LEU A 70 -2.33 -16.87 10.25
N ASN A 71 -3.42 -16.47 10.91
CA ASN A 71 -3.52 -15.17 11.58
C ASN A 71 -2.52 -14.98 12.72
N ASN A 72 -2.09 -16.07 13.36
CA ASN A 72 -1.12 -16.02 14.46
C ASN A 72 0.34 -16.11 14.00
N HIS A 73 0.61 -16.58 12.76
CA HIS A 73 1.96 -16.89 12.28
C HIS A 73 2.37 -16.13 11.01
N THR A 74 1.49 -15.33 10.45
CA THR A 74 1.83 -14.35 9.40
C THR A 74 2.14 -12.99 10.02
N ASP A 75 2.73 -12.09 9.25
CA ASP A 75 3.00 -10.75 9.74
C ASP A 75 1.71 -9.93 9.94
N ASP A 76 1.80 -8.84 10.70
CA ASP A 76 0.67 -7.95 11.03
C ASP A 76 0.07 -7.21 9.81
N LYS A 77 0.61 -7.44 8.60
CA LYS A 77 0.16 -6.75 7.39
C LYS A 77 -0.95 -7.49 6.67
N ILE A 78 -1.06 -8.80 6.87
CA ILE A 78 -2.08 -9.63 6.24
C ILE A 78 -3.07 -10.18 7.26
N GLY A 79 -4.35 -10.10 6.95
CA GLY A 79 -5.42 -10.65 7.79
C GLY A 79 -6.31 -11.62 7.02
N PHE A 80 -6.54 -12.80 7.59
CA PHE A 80 -7.40 -13.85 7.02
C PHE A 80 -8.74 -13.89 7.73
N PHE A 81 -9.81 -13.82 6.93
CA PHE A 81 -11.20 -13.93 7.40
C PHE A 81 -11.84 -15.18 6.82
N LEU A 82 -12.54 -15.93 7.65
CA LEU A 82 -13.40 -17.03 7.23
C LEU A 82 -14.85 -16.67 7.53
N CYS A 83 -15.69 -16.68 6.50
CA CYS A 83 -17.09 -16.26 6.60
C CYS A 83 -18.02 -17.37 6.08
N GLU A 84 -19.06 -17.68 6.84
CA GLU A 84 -20.16 -18.50 6.34
C GLU A 84 -21.24 -17.64 5.73
N ILE A 85 -21.74 -18.04 4.56
CA ILE A 85 -22.94 -17.46 3.93
C ILE A 85 -24.14 -18.33 4.20
N LYS A 86 -25.22 -17.73 4.72
CA LYS A 86 -26.51 -18.37 4.95
C LYS A 86 -27.60 -17.60 4.20
N LEU A 87 -28.58 -18.33 3.70
CA LEU A 87 -29.73 -17.73 3.06
C LEU A 87 -30.94 -17.85 4.00
N PHE A 88 -31.63 -16.75 4.20
CA PHE A 88 -32.83 -16.68 5.03
C PHE A 88 -34.03 -16.23 4.19
N GLN A 89 -35.20 -16.79 4.51
CA GLN A 89 -36.48 -16.42 3.92
C GLN A 89 -37.56 -16.43 5.02
N ILE A 90 -38.40 -15.44 5.06
CA ILE A 90 -39.54 -15.35 5.99
C ILE A 90 -40.82 -15.46 5.16
N GLY A 91 -41.54 -16.58 5.31
CA GLY A 91 -42.73 -16.86 4.47
C GLY A 91 -42.38 -16.86 2.98
N ASP A 92 -43.12 -16.10 2.18
CA ASP A 92 -42.91 -15.94 0.73
C ASP A 92 -42.09 -14.71 0.35
N SER A 93 -41.29 -14.15 1.30
CA SER A 93 -40.43 -13.02 1.00
C SER A 93 -39.28 -13.40 0.07
N ASP A 94 -38.61 -12.38 -0.49
CA ASP A 94 -37.34 -12.58 -1.20
C ASP A 94 -36.28 -13.19 -0.27
N ILE A 95 -35.38 -13.98 -0.85
CA ILE A 95 -34.27 -14.61 -0.13
C ILE A 95 -33.20 -13.56 0.21
N ALA A 96 -32.85 -13.45 1.49
CA ALA A 96 -31.84 -12.56 1.99
C ALA A 96 -30.55 -13.33 2.37
N PRO A 97 -29.35 -12.97 1.84
CA PRO A 97 -28.09 -13.54 2.30
C PRO A 97 -27.67 -12.91 3.64
N SER A 98 -27.08 -13.74 4.50
CA SER A 98 -26.43 -13.31 5.74
C SER A 98 -25.03 -13.88 5.82
N PHE A 99 -24.07 -13.04 6.18
CA PHE A 99 -22.67 -13.41 6.37
C PHE A 99 -22.35 -13.47 7.85
N THR A 100 -21.78 -14.59 8.28
CA THR A 100 -21.30 -14.79 9.65
C THR A 100 -19.78 -14.95 9.62
N VAL A 101 -19.04 -14.07 10.26
CA VAL A 101 -17.58 -14.21 10.41
C VAL A 101 -17.32 -15.29 11.48
N VAL A 102 -16.73 -16.41 11.07
CA VAL A 102 -16.41 -17.54 11.97
C VAL A 102 -14.96 -17.53 12.45
N GLU A 103 -14.06 -16.91 11.66
CA GLU A 103 -12.68 -16.68 12.07
C GLU A 103 -12.17 -15.33 11.49
N ARG A 104 -11.35 -14.66 12.28
CA ARG A 104 -10.79 -13.33 11.93
C ARG A 104 -9.46 -13.11 12.64
N PRO A 105 -8.59 -12.19 12.16
CA PRO A 105 -7.36 -11.83 12.85
C PRO A 105 -7.63 -11.37 14.28
N ASN A 106 -6.89 -11.90 15.24
CA ASN A 106 -6.98 -11.52 16.66
C ASN A 106 -6.72 -10.03 16.88
N ASP A 107 -5.98 -9.40 15.98
CA ASP A 107 -5.61 -7.99 16.01
C ASP A 107 -6.54 -7.06 15.24
N TRP A 108 -7.61 -7.56 14.61
CA TRP A 108 -8.64 -6.67 14.04
C TRP A 108 -9.23 -5.74 15.09
N THR A 109 -9.35 -6.22 16.33
CA THR A 109 -9.71 -5.39 17.50
C THR A 109 -8.54 -4.48 17.91
N LYS A 110 -7.29 -4.80 17.59
CA LYS A 110 -6.13 -3.95 17.83
C LYS A 110 -5.97 -2.89 16.73
N GLU A 111 -6.37 -3.14 15.48
CA GLU A 111 -6.46 -2.08 14.46
C GLU A 111 -7.51 -1.02 14.81
N ILE A 112 -8.66 -1.41 15.36
CA ILE A 112 -9.62 -0.45 15.95
C ILE A 112 -9.00 0.24 17.18
N LYS A 113 -8.11 -0.42 17.94
CA LYS A 113 -7.35 0.17 19.05
C LYS A 113 -6.06 0.85 18.62
N LYS A 114 -5.44 0.48 17.49
CA LYS A 114 -4.28 1.20 16.90
C LYS A 114 -4.68 2.56 16.33
N THR A 115 -5.93 2.78 15.96
CA THR A 115 -6.47 4.14 15.75
C THR A 115 -6.56 4.93 17.06
N THR A 116 -6.42 4.28 18.23
CA THR A 116 -6.45 4.95 19.56
C THR A 116 -5.14 4.82 20.35
N ALA A 117 -4.16 4.04 19.89
CA ALA A 117 -2.84 3.90 20.53
C ALA A 117 -1.73 3.88 19.48
N THR A 118 -1.67 4.91 18.65
CA THR A 118 -0.51 5.18 17.80
C THR A 118 0.70 5.43 18.70
N ASN A 119 1.78 4.68 18.45
CA ASN A 119 3.11 5.00 18.97
C ASN A 119 3.37 6.49 18.72
N PRO A 120 3.96 7.25 19.64
CA PRO A 120 4.23 8.69 19.48
C PRO A 120 4.89 9.03 18.13
N THR A 121 5.77 8.18 17.65
CA THR A 121 6.41 8.31 16.33
C THR A 121 5.42 8.17 15.16
N GLN A 122 4.50 7.23 15.23
CA GLN A 122 3.45 7.04 14.21
C GLN A 122 2.46 8.20 14.21
N GLN A 123 2.09 8.68 15.40
CA GLN A 123 1.23 9.85 15.55
C GLN A 123 1.89 11.09 14.95
N GLN A 124 3.18 11.31 15.24
CA GLN A 124 3.94 12.43 14.68
C GLN A 124 4.01 12.37 13.14
N ARG A 125 4.21 11.17 12.57
CA ARG A 125 4.18 10.97 11.10
C ARG A 125 2.83 11.32 10.49
N LEU A 126 1.75 10.82 11.09
CA LEU A 126 0.40 11.13 10.62
C LEU A 126 0.13 12.64 10.65
N GLU A 127 0.48 13.32 11.75
CA GLU A 127 0.34 14.77 11.90
C GLU A 127 1.19 15.53 10.87
N TYR A 128 2.43 15.06 10.63
CA TYR A 128 3.33 15.66 9.65
C TYR A 128 2.76 15.57 8.23
N TRP A 129 2.29 14.37 7.80
CA TRP A 129 1.70 14.19 6.49
C TRP A 129 0.36 14.90 6.34
N GLN A 130 -0.42 15.01 7.40
CA GLN A 130 -1.65 15.82 7.39
C GLN A 130 -1.30 17.30 7.17
N ALA A 131 -0.37 17.84 7.96
CA ALA A 131 0.07 19.22 7.84
C ALA A 131 0.72 19.51 6.48
N PHE A 132 1.52 18.56 5.95
CA PHE A 132 2.06 18.66 4.59
C PHE A 132 0.95 18.77 3.55
N ASN A 133 -0.06 17.90 3.60
CA ASN A 133 -1.16 17.94 2.66
C ASN A 133 -1.95 19.25 2.74
N ASP A 134 -2.21 19.73 3.95
CA ASP A 134 -2.97 20.96 4.16
C ASP A 134 -2.18 22.20 3.69
N TYR A 135 -0.86 22.16 3.75
CA TYR A 135 0.02 23.19 3.24
C TYR A 135 0.24 23.11 1.72
N ALA A 136 0.69 21.96 1.23
CA ALA A 136 1.15 21.79 -0.14
C ALA A 136 0.02 21.92 -1.17
N PHE A 137 -1.17 21.42 -0.87
CA PHE A 137 -2.30 21.45 -1.81
C PHE A 137 -3.09 22.77 -1.80
N GLN A 138 -2.68 23.76 -1.01
CA GLN A 138 -3.08 25.16 -1.19
C GLN A 138 -2.32 25.82 -2.35
N ASN A 139 -1.13 25.31 -2.68
CA ASN A 139 -0.38 25.79 -3.83
C ASN A 139 -1.01 25.27 -5.13
N ALA A 140 -1.47 26.18 -6.00
CA ALA A 140 -2.20 25.83 -7.21
C ALA A 140 -1.35 25.03 -8.21
N GLU A 141 -0.04 25.30 -8.31
CA GLU A 141 0.86 24.59 -9.24
C GLU A 141 1.13 23.15 -8.73
N PHE A 142 1.38 22.99 -7.44
CA PHE A 142 1.57 21.69 -6.85
C PHE A 142 0.31 20.83 -6.93
N ASN A 143 -0.86 21.40 -6.62
CA ASN A 143 -2.15 20.73 -6.70
C ASN A 143 -2.52 20.34 -8.15
N LYS A 144 -2.08 21.11 -9.15
CA LYS A 144 -2.22 20.76 -10.58
C LYS A 144 -1.26 19.63 -10.99
N ALA A 145 -0.08 19.58 -10.38
CA ALA A 145 0.97 18.62 -10.72
C ALA A 145 0.78 17.25 -10.09
N PHE A 146 0.22 17.19 -8.88
CA PHE A 146 0.12 15.98 -8.07
C PHE A 146 -1.26 15.79 -7.49
N ASN A 147 -1.65 14.53 -7.27
CA ASN A 147 -2.88 14.18 -6.56
C ASN A 147 -2.63 14.11 -5.06
N LYS A 148 -3.57 14.65 -4.27
CA LYS A 148 -3.52 14.56 -2.81
C LYS A 148 -3.60 13.09 -2.37
N ARG A 149 -2.67 12.66 -1.52
CA ARG A 149 -2.64 11.31 -0.92
C ARG A 149 -3.25 11.34 0.47
N LYS A 150 -3.87 10.25 0.89
CA LYS A 150 -4.33 10.13 2.28
C LYS A 150 -3.11 10.04 3.21
N PRO A 151 -3.02 10.85 4.28
CA PRO A 151 -1.97 10.71 5.27
C PRO A 151 -2.03 9.36 5.97
N THR A 152 -0.87 8.74 6.16
CA THR A 152 -0.71 7.46 6.87
C THR A 152 0.27 7.62 8.03
N THR A 153 0.44 6.58 8.82
CA THR A 153 1.45 6.50 9.87
C THR A 153 2.82 6.05 9.34
N ASP A 154 2.92 5.79 8.04
CA ASP A 154 4.15 5.37 7.39
C ASP A 154 5.17 6.51 7.37
N HIS A 155 6.43 6.13 7.24
CA HIS A 155 7.52 7.10 7.16
C HIS A 155 7.68 7.70 5.75
N TRP A 156 6.86 7.31 4.78
CA TRP A 156 6.93 7.76 3.38
C TRP A 156 5.56 8.12 2.81
N MET A 157 5.58 8.93 1.76
CA MET A 157 4.44 9.28 0.91
C MET A 157 4.91 9.33 -0.54
N ASP A 158 4.11 8.81 -1.47
CA ASP A 158 4.44 8.73 -2.90
C ASP A 158 3.61 9.68 -3.76
N PHE A 159 4.19 10.07 -4.90
CA PHE A 159 3.54 10.89 -5.91
C PHE A 159 3.80 10.34 -7.32
N SER A 160 2.76 10.25 -8.13
CA SER A 160 2.91 9.82 -9.52
C SER A 160 3.68 10.85 -10.34
N ILE A 161 4.63 10.36 -11.13
CA ILE A 161 5.37 11.18 -12.10
C ILE A 161 4.84 11.02 -13.53
N GLY A 162 3.85 10.14 -13.73
CA GLY A 162 3.25 9.84 -15.03
C GLY A 162 3.75 8.56 -15.68
N SER A 163 4.51 7.75 -14.96
CA SER A 163 4.99 6.42 -15.38
C SER A 163 4.52 5.35 -14.38
N SER A 164 4.31 4.13 -14.83
CA SER A 164 4.05 2.97 -13.98
C SER A 164 5.35 2.29 -13.49
N ALA A 165 6.49 2.56 -14.15
CA ALA A 165 7.78 1.99 -13.82
C ALA A 165 8.45 2.68 -12.63
N CYS A 166 8.07 3.93 -12.32
CA CYS A 166 8.66 4.71 -11.24
C CYS A 166 7.69 5.74 -10.65
N HIS A 167 8.01 6.23 -9.45
CA HIS A 167 7.27 7.27 -8.76
C HIS A 167 8.22 8.12 -7.91
N ILE A 168 7.78 9.31 -7.51
CA ILE A 168 8.50 10.10 -6.52
C ILE A 168 8.08 9.62 -5.14
N ALA A 169 9.02 9.24 -4.29
CA ALA A 169 8.80 8.92 -2.89
C ALA A 169 9.45 9.98 -1.99
N VAL A 170 8.72 10.41 -0.98
CA VAL A 170 9.21 11.32 0.06
C VAL A 170 9.24 10.56 1.37
N SER A 171 10.41 10.46 2.01
CA SER A 171 10.60 9.65 3.21
C SER A 171 11.13 10.46 4.38
N GLN A 172 10.54 10.25 5.56
CA GLN A 172 11.04 10.75 6.83
C GLN A 172 12.05 9.77 7.42
N ILE A 173 13.32 10.10 7.41
CA ILE A 173 14.39 9.25 7.97
C ILE A 173 14.74 9.74 9.38
N GLN A 174 13.90 9.40 10.36
CA GLN A 174 14.03 9.87 11.75
C GLN A 174 15.38 9.53 12.38
N LYS A 175 15.99 8.37 12.07
CA LYS A 175 17.31 7.97 12.59
C LYS A 175 18.43 8.91 12.17
N ARG A 176 18.28 9.60 11.06
CA ARG A 176 19.27 10.55 10.52
C ARG A 176 18.81 12.00 10.58
N ASN A 177 17.60 12.26 11.10
CA ASN A 177 16.97 13.57 11.03
C ASN A 177 16.99 14.15 9.62
N ALA A 178 16.52 13.37 8.64
CA ALA A 178 16.59 13.73 7.23
C ALA A 178 15.26 13.45 6.50
N ILE A 179 15.03 14.23 5.44
CA ILE A 179 14.01 13.97 4.43
C ILE A 179 14.73 13.50 3.17
N ASP A 180 14.39 12.31 2.70
CA ASP A 180 14.77 11.84 1.38
C ASP A 180 13.62 12.13 0.40
N VAL A 181 13.93 12.76 -0.71
CA VAL A 181 13.04 12.83 -1.88
C VAL A 181 13.72 12.07 -3.00
N GLU A 182 13.06 11.06 -3.53
CA GLU A 182 13.69 10.15 -4.48
C GLU A 182 12.79 9.81 -5.66
N LEU A 183 13.39 9.56 -6.82
CA LEU A 183 12.76 8.78 -7.87
C LEU A 183 12.98 7.31 -7.53
N TYR A 184 11.92 6.63 -7.13
CA TYR A 184 11.92 5.21 -6.87
C TYR A 184 11.53 4.47 -8.15
N ILE A 185 12.47 3.68 -8.69
CA ILE A 185 12.28 2.86 -9.89
C ILE A 185 12.01 1.45 -9.41
N ASN A 186 10.89 0.88 -9.81
CA ASN A 186 10.47 -0.45 -9.41
C ASN A 186 11.46 -1.51 -9.97
N ASP A 187 10.99 -2.62 -10.51
CA ASP A 187 11.83 -3.69 -11.07
C ASP A 187 12.26 -3.37 -12.52
N ASP A 188 12.92 -2.22 -12.74
CA ASP A 188 13.35 -1.74 -14.07
C ASP A 188 14.77 -1.16 -14.05
N LYS A 189 15.77 -2.03 -14.19
CA LYS A 189 17.18 -1.64 -14.24
C LYS A 189 17.56 -0.96 -15.56
N GLU A 190 16.84 -1.27 -16.62
CA GLU A 190 17.09 -0.66 -17.95
C GLU A 190 16.70 0.82 -17.92
N LEU A 191 15.54 1.14 -17.33
CA LEU A 191 15.12 2.52 -17.11
C LEU A 191 16.17 3.29 -16.29
N PHE A 192 16.68 2.70 -15.18
CA PHE A 192 17.72 3.36 -14.37
C PHE A 192 18.96 3.68 -15.18
N ARG A 193 19.48 2.69 -15.95
CA ARG A 193 20.69 2.88 -16.78
C ARG A 193 20.46 3.90 -17.88
N ASN A 194 19.28 3.92 -18.48
CA ASN A 194 18.92 4.92 -19.47
C ASN A 194 18.89 6.33 -18.87
N LEU A 195 18.29 6.50 -17.70
CA LEU A 195 18.32 7.77 -16.98
C LEU A 195 19.74 8.20 -16.60
N LEU A 196 20.60 7.25 -16.22
CA LEU A 196 22.00 7.52 -15.84
C LEU A 196 22.82 8.08 -17.03
N LEU A 197 22.51 7.69 -18.26
CA LEU A 197 23.15 8.29 -19.47
C LEU A 197 22.84 9.78 -19.62
N HIS A 198 21.77 10.25 -19.02
CA HIS A 198 21.32 11.65 -19.07
C HIS A 198 21.53 12.40 -17.73
N LYS A 199 22.37 11.84 -16.85
CA LYS A 199 22.60 12.35 -15.50
C LYS A 199 22.90 13.85 -15.48
N ASP A 200 23.88 14.30 -16.23
CA ASP A 200 24.35 15.69 -16.20
C ASP A 200 23.24 16.67 -16.66
N GLU A 201 22.44 16.26 -17.63
CA GLU A 201 21.32 17.06 -18.10
C GLU A 201 20.19 17.13 -17.06
N ILE A 202 19.86 15.99 -16.44
CA ILE A 202 18.85 15.90 -15.38
C ILE A 202 19.28 16.78 -14.19
N GLU A 203 20.49 16.64 -13.70
CA GLU A 203 21.04 17.43 -12.59
C GLU A 203 21.12 18.92 -12.92
N SER A 204 21.45 19.26 -14.17
CA SER A 204 21.44 20.65 -14.65
C SER A 204 20.04 21.26 -14.61
N VAL A 205 19.00 20.51 -15.07
CA VAL A 205 17.61 20.97 -15.03
C VAL A 205 17.09 21.11 -13.60
N MET A 206 17.51 20.20 -12.71
CA MET A 206 17.15 20.26 -11.29
C MET A 206 17.90 21.37 -10.54
N GLY A 207 19.10 21.72 -10.99
CA GLY A 207 20.02 22.58 -10.25
C GLY A 207 20.53 21.94 -8.94
N LEU A 208 20.56 20.61 -8.88
CA LEU A 208 20.87 19.80 -7.70
C LEU A 208 21.69 18.58 -8.11
N VAL A 209 22.64 18.18 -7.26
CA VAL A 209 23.38 16.93 -7.40
C VAL A 209 22.57 15.80 -6.74
N LEU A 210 22.43 14.69 -7.42
CA LEU A 210 21.64 13.55 -6.99
C LEU A 210 22.54 12.36 -6.63
N ASP A 211 22.08 11.54 -5.71
CA ASP A 211 22.71 10.26 -5.37
C ASP A 211 22.04 9.13 -6.18
N TRP A 212 22.82 8.56 -7.12
CA TRP A 212 22.36 7.56 -8.07
C TRP A 212 22.71 6.16 -7.59
N ARG A 213 21.70 5.37 -7.19
CA ARG A 213 21.85 4.02 -6.63
C ARG A 213 21.15 2.97 -7.47
N GLU A 214 21.91 2.22 -8.27
CA GLU A 214 21.35 1.11 -9.05
C GLU A 214 20.89 -0.04 -8.16
N LEU A 215 21.57 -0.32 -7.03
CA LEU A 215 21.28 -1.40 -6.10
C LEU A 215 21.17 -2.77 -6.79
N PRO A 216 22.25 -3.32 -7.36
CA PRO A 216 22.21 -4.52 -8.18
C PRO A 216 21.63 -5.74 -7.48
N GLU A 217 21.79 -5.85 -6.15
CA GLU A 217 21.25 -6.94 -5.31
C GLU A 217 19.75 -6.77 -4.97
N ARG A 218 19.11 -5.67 -5.41
CA ARG A 218 17.70 -5.38 -5.17
C ARG A 218 16.96 -5.18 -6.48
N LYS A 219 15.66 -5.43 -6.50
CA LYS A 219 14.81 -5.15 -7.65
C LYS A 219 14.77 -3.65 -7.97
N ALA A 220 14.54 -2.84 -6.95
CA ALA A 220 14.44 -1.40 -7.10
C ALA A 220 15.78 -0.71 -7.32
N SER A 221 15.74 0.45 -8.03
CA SER A 221 16.82 1.44 -8.11
C SER A 221 16.31 2.77 -7.59
N ARG A 222 17.21 3.65 -7.14
CA ARG A 222 16.84 4.92 -6.52
C ARG A 222 17.71 6.07 -7.01
N ILE A 223 17.12 7.25 -7.19
CA ILE A 223 17.83 8.49 -7.45
C ILE A 223 17.37 9.48 -6.40
N ILE A 224 18.25 9.81 -5.44
CA ILE A 224 17.88 10.40 -4.15
C ILE A 224 18.49 11.79 -4.00
N ILE A 225 17.76 12.68 -3.34
CA ILE A 225 18.30 13.87 -2.71
C ILE A 225 17.86 13.89 -1.25
N GLU A 226 18.81 14.12 -0.35
CA GLU A 226 18.61 14.17 1.09
C GLU A 226 18.74 15.60 1.61
N LYS A 227 17.94 15.94 2.62
CA LYS A 227 18.06 17.18 3.38
C LYS A 227 17.95 16.89 4.86
N GLU A 228 18.92 17.35 5.64
CA GLU A 228 18.85 17.33 7.10
C GLU A 228 17.73 18.24 7.61
N VAL A 229 16.94 17.73 8.56
CA VAL A 229 15.79 18.42 9.16
C VAL A 229 15.61 18.02 10.61
N THR A 230 14.75 18.73 11.35
CA THR A 230 14.32 18.35 12.70
C THR A 230 12.81 18.17 12.72
N PHE A 231 12.32 16.94 12.86
CA PHE A 231 10.88 16.63 12.84
C PHE A 231 10.15 17.10 14.10
N ASP A 232 10.82 17.14 15.25
CA ASP A 232 10.23 17.53 16.53
C ASP A 232 9.92 19.03 16.61
N ASN A 233 10.59 19.84 15.81
CA ASN A 233 10.34 21.28 15.76
C ASN A 233 9.30 21.63 14.68
N ARG A 234 8.03 21.67 15.08
CA ARG A 234 6.90 21.99 14.19
C ARG A 234 7.02 23.36 13.52
N ALA A 235 7.72 24.31 14.13
CA ALA A 235 7.90 25.63 13.54
C ALA A 235 8.73 25.61 12.25
N THR A 236 9.51 24.54 12.02
CA THR A 236 10.30 24.37 10.79
C THR A 236 9.59 23.56 9.71
N TRP A 237 8.41 23.03 9.96
CA TRP A 237 7.70 22.16 9.02
C TRP A 237 7.35 22.87 7.70
N SER A 238 6.92 24.13 7.74
CA SER A 238 6.63 24.89 6.51
C SER A 238 7.84 24.95 5.58
N GLN A 239 9.04 25.20 6.11
CA GLN A 239 10.28 25.22 5.33
C GLN A 239 10.64 23.83 4.77
N GLN A 240 10.32 22.78 5.51
CA GLN A 240 10.47 21.41 5.05
C GLN A 240 9.48 21.09 3.92
N PHE A 241 8.25 21.56 4.04
CA PHE A 241 7.21 21.38 3.02
C PHE A 241 7.53 22.12 1.72
N ASP A 242 8.03 23.36 1.82
CA ASP A 242 8.52 24.12 0.67
C ASP A 242 9.63 23.37 -0.07
N TYR A 243 10.59 22.79 0.68
CA TYR A 243 11.65 21.98 0.11
C TYR A 243 11.10 20.73 -0.61
N ILE A 244 10.21 19.98 0.03
CA ILE A 244 9.59 18.78 -0.56
C ILE A 244 8.88 19.16 -1.86
N MET A 245 8.08 20.24 -1.84
CA MET A 245 7.34 20.70 -3.01
C MET A 245 8.28 21.11 -4.15
N ASP A 246 9.30 21.90 -3.86
CA ASP A 246 10.28 22.36 -4.86
C ASP A 246 10.99 21.18 -5.51
N VAL A 247 11.50 20.23 -4.71
CA VAL A 247 12.21 19.05 -5.22
C VAL A 247 11.26 18.13 -6.03
N CYS A 248 10.05 17.88 -5.56
CA CYS A 248 9.06 17.09 -6.30
C CYS A 248 8.72 17.71 -7.66
N MET A 249 8.52 19.03 -7.71
CA MET A 249 8.25 19.75 -8.96
C MET A 249 9.45 19.71 -9.92
N LYS A 250 10.66 19.88 -9.41
CA LYS A 250 11.90 19.78 -10.18
C LYS A 250 12.10 18.36 -10.72
N MET A 251 11.90 17.32 -9.89
CA MET A 251 11.97 15.93 -10.33
C MET A 251 10.97 15.66 -11.46
N LYS A 252 9.72 16.04 -11.26
CA LYS A 252 8.70 15.83 -12.30
C LYS A 252 9.07 16.51 -13.62
N LYS A 253 9.62 17.72 -13.58
CA LYS A 253 10.07 18.46 -14.77
C LYS A 253 11.29 17.80 -15.41
N ALA A 254 12.30 17.42 -14.63
CA ALA A 254 13.57 16.93 -15.14
C ALA A 254 13.47 15.52 -15.73
N PHE A 255 12.70 14.64 -15.10
CA PHE A 255 12.59 13.24 -15.53
C PHE A 255 11.51 12.99 -16.59
N LYS A 256 10.48 13.85 -16.69
CA LYS A 256 9.31 13.63 -17.56
C LYS A 256 9.65 13.29 -19.01
N LYS A 257 10.71 13.85 -19.58
CA LYS A 257 11.05 13.64 -21.00
C LYS A 257 11.75 12.30 -21.25
N TYR A 258 12.16 11.58 -20.18
CA TYR A 258 12.85 10.30 -20.27
C TYR A 258 11.96 9.13 -19.82
N LEU A 259 10.72 9.39 -19.38
CA LEU A 259 9.72 8.44 -18.93
C LEU A 259 8.60 8.32 -19.95
#